data_9872b82f9415e8491fd422c6926fa999
#
_entry.id   9872b82f9415e8491fd422c6926fa999
#
_cell.length_a   1.000
_cell.length_b   1.000
_cell.length_c   1.000
_cell.angle_alpha   90.00
_cell.angle_beta   90.00
_cell.angle_gamma   90.00
#
_symmetry.space_group_name_H-M   'P 1'
#
loop_
_entity.id
_entity.type
_entity.pdbx_description
1 polymer ?
#
loop_
_entity_poly.entity_id
_entity_poly.type
_entity_poly.pdbx_seq_one_letter_code
_entity_poly.pdbx_strand_id
1 'polypeptide(L)'
;TSNFSECDMVIEAIIENKEAKRDMFKRIEGIVRKDCILATNTSSLSIASLSSALKRPGRFLGIHFFNPAPVMKLVEIIPSITTSDEIVQYVRKCMGMWDKTGVTAKDTPGFIVNRIARPFYGEALRIYEEGIADHVTIDWAMKEIAGFKMGPFELMDLIGNDVNFEVTQTVFKEFYYDPRFKPSFVQKRLVEAGFLGRKTGRGFYNYNGDSSDAEPDKDRESGEKIVNRILAMLINEACDALYMNIASKEDIDLAMTLGVNYPKGLLKWGDEIGLDKVLDMMSHLQVEYREDRYRPNPLLKNMVREEKTFY
;
A
#
# COMPACT_ATOMS: atom_id res chain seq x y z
N THR A 1 30.96 12.27 -8.49
CA THR A 1 30.96 11.01 -7.71
C THR A 1 31.97 11.03 -6.54
N SER A 2 33.06 11.81 -6.61
CA SER A 2 34.01 11.97 -5.49
C SER A 2 33.38 12.53 -4.21
N ASN A 3 32.27 13.24 -4.29
CA ASN A 3 31.58 13.87 -3.16
C ASN A 3 30.88 12.89 -2.21
N PHE A 4 30.81 11.60 -2.56
CA PHE A 4 30.17 10.58 -1.70
C PHE A 4 31.14 9.92 -0.70
N SER A 5 32.47 10.18 -0.79
CA SER A 5 33.47 9.51 0.03
C SER A 5 33.26 9.72 1.55
N GLU A 6 32.71 10.87 1.94
CA GLU A 6 32.49 11.26 3.35
C GLU A 6 31.05 11.04 3.84
N CYS A 7 30.16 10.48 2.99
CA CYS A 7 28.78 10.26 3.38
C CYS A 7 28.64 9.12 4.42
N ASP A 8 27.81 9.34 5.43
CA ASP A 8 27.40 8.31 6.39
C ASP A 8 26.29 7.41 5.81
N MET A 9 25.44 7.99 4.94
CA MET A 9 24.34 7.31 4.27
C MET A 9 24.13 7.88 2.86
N VAL A 10 23.86 7.00 1.90
CA VAL A 10 23.47 7.37 0.54
C VAL A 10 22.14 6.71 0.24
N ILE A 11 21.10 7.51 -0.08
CA ILE A 11 19.78 7.04 -0.47
C ILE A 11 19.60 7.27 -1.97
N GLU A 12 19.35 6.19 -2.69
CA GLU A 12 19.14 6.21 -4.13
C GLU A 12 17.65 6.43 -4.46
N ALA A 13 17.37 7.29 -5.45
CA ALA A 13 16.03 7.56 -5.97
C ALA A 13 16.05 7.81 -7.49
N ILE A 14 16.79 6.96 -8.24
CA ILE A 14 16.79 6.99 -9.71
C ILE A 14 15.58 6.24 -10.28
N ILE A 15 15.53 6.09 -11.61
CA ILE A 15 14.46 5.35 -12.30
C ILE A 15 14.27 3.94 -11.71
N GLU A 16 13.03 3.45 -11.73
CA GLU A 16 12.67 2.14 -11.19
C GLU A 16 13.06 1.00 -12.14
N ASN A 17 14.37 0.83 -12.30
CA ASN A 17 14.98 -0.21 -13.12
C ASN A 17 16.06 -0.95 -12.33
N LYS A 18 15.87 -2.26 -12.17
CA LYS A 18 16.70 -3.13 -11.35
C LYS A 18 18.18 -3.08 -11.74
N GLU A 19 18.49 -3.20 -13.03
CA GLU A 19 19.89 -3.26 -13.51
C GLU A 19 20.58 -1.89 -13.35
N ALA A 20 19.87 -0.80 -13.68
CA ALA A 20 20.38 0.56 -13.47
C ALA A 20 20.75 0.82 -12.00
N LYS A 21 19.85 0.42 -11.06
CA LYS A 21 20.10 0.56 -9.63
C LYS A 21 21.28 -0.32 -9.17
N ARG A 22 21.36 -1.57 -9.61
CA ARG A 22 22.48 -2.48 -9.28
C ARG A 22 23.83 -1.94 -9.75
N ASP A 23 23.91 -1.42 -10.96
CA ASP A 23 25.15 -0.87 -11.53
C ASP A 23 25.55 0.42 -10.80
N MET A 24 24.58 1.26 -10.46
CA MET A 24 24.82 2.45 -9.65
C MET A 24 25.36 2.08 -8.28
N PHE A 25 24.74 1.12 -7.58
CA PHE A 25 25.18 0.70 -6.25
C PHE A 25 26.58 0.07 -6.24
N LYS A 26 26.96 -0.73 -7.26
CA LYS A 26 28.33 -1.23 -7.40
C LYS A 26 29.36 -0.09 -7.50
N ARG A 27 29.04 0.98 -8.25
CA ARG A 27 29.90 2.15 -8.38
C ARG A 27 30.00 2.93 -7.08
N ILE A 28 28.87 3.18 -6.40
CA ILE A 28 28.83 3.95 -5.14
C ILE A 28 29.57 3.19 -4.05
N GLU A 29 29.39 1.87 -3.93
CA GLU A 29 30.11 1.05 -2.94
C GLU A 29 31.64 1.15 -3.07
N GLY A 30 32.16 1.36 -4.29
CA GLY A 30 33.59 1.56 -4.54
C GLY A 30 34.11 2.95 -4.12
N ILE A 31 33.22 3.90 -3.85
CA ILE A 31 33.56 5.29 -3.53
C ILE A 31 33.39 5.62 -2.05
N VAL A 32 32.29 5.12 -1.44
CA VAL A 32 31.91 5.42 -0.06
C VAL A 32 32.79 4.67 0.94
N ARG A 33 32.82 5.19 2.16
CA ARG A 33 33.48 4.52 3.28
C ARG A 33 32.89 3.14 3.53
N LYS A 34 33.67 2.27 4.19
CA LYS A 34 33.23 0.89 4.49
C LYS A 34 32.03 0.82 5.43
N ASP A 35 31.84 1.83 6.26
CA ASP A 35 30.78 1.96 7.25
C ASP A 35 29.55 2.75 6.72
N CYS A 36 29.62 3.33 5.53
CA CYS A 36 28.51 4.03 4.91
C CYS A 36 27.34 3.09 4.67
N ILE A 37 26.12 3.54 4.99
CA ILE A 37 24.86 2.86 4.70
C ILE A 37 24.43 3.18 3.28
N LEU A 38 24.08 2.14 2.50
CA LEU A 38 23.48 2.32 1.19
C LEU A 38 21.99 1.97 1.26
N ALA A 39 21.16 2.82 0.72
CA ALA A 39 19.72 2.62 0.75
C ALA A 39 19.08 2.93 -0.60
N THR A 40 17.95 2.30 -0.88
CA THR A 40 17.13 2.53 -2.07
C THR A 40 15.74 3.03 -1.70
N ASN A 41 15.23 4.02 -2.44
CA ASN A 41 13.85 4.50 -2.32
C ASN A 41 12.90 3.74 -3.27
N THR A 42 13.23 2.52 -3.66
CA THR A 42 12.33 1.71 -4.50
C THR A 42 10.98 1.50 -3.82
N SER A 43 9.91 1.48 -4.62
CA SER A 43 8.56 1.17 -4.16
C SER A 43 8.13 -0.28 -4.44
N SER A 44 8.91 -1.01 -5.26
CA SER A 44 8.47 -2.29 -5.82
C SER A 44 9.56 -3.35 -6.00
N LEU A 45 10.84 -2.93 -6.14
CA LEU A 45 11.92 -3.87 -6.38
C LEU A 45 12.35 -4.57 -5.08
N SER A 46 12.63 -5.88 -5.17
CA SER A 46 13.16 -6.65 -4.03
C SER A 46 14.50 -6.09 -3.55
N ILE A 47 14.56 -5.77 -2.27
CA ILE A 47 15.77 -5.27 -1.60
C ILE A 47 16.86 -6.34 -1.63
N ALA A 48 16.49 -7.61 -1.41
CA ALA A 48 17.43 -8.74 -1.52
C ALA A 48 18.06 -8.82 -2.92
N SER A 49 17.27 -8.60 -3.98
CA SER A 49 17.79 -8.63 -5.35
C SER A 49 18.76 -7.49 -5.66
N LEU A 50 18.60 -6.32 -5.05
CA LEU A 50 19.52 -5.19 -5.19
C LEU A 50 20.78 -5.39 -4.33
N SER A 51 20.62 -5.87 -3.09
CA SER A 51 21.74 -6.11 -2.17
C SER A 51 22.71 -7.16 -2.68
N SER A 52 22.24 -8.14 -3.47
CA SER A 52 23.08 -9.18 -4.07
C SER A 52 24.16 -8.66 -5.02
N ALA A 53 24.06 -7.41 -5.46
CA ALA A 53 25.07 -6.76 -6.30
C ALA A 53 26.26 -6.19 -5.50
N LEU A 54 26.15 -6.13 -4.18
CA LEU A 54 27.10 -5.47 -3.27
C LEU A 54 28.05 -6.47 -2.64
N LYS A 55 29.24 -6.00 -2.30
CA LYS A 55 30.25 -6.75 -1.53
C LYS A 55 29.98 -6.72 -0.03
N ARG A 56 29.24 -5.68 0.44
CA ARG A 56 28.91 -5.43 1.85
C ARG A 56 27.41 -5.28 2.05
N PRO A 57 26.60 -6.34 1.74
CA PRO A 57 25.16 -6.25 1.73
C PRO A 57 24.54 -6.05 3.12
N GLY A 58 25.28 -6.33 4.21
CA GLY A 58 24.80 -6.14 5.59
C GLY A 58 24.48 -4.68 5.97
N ARG A 59 24.91 -3.68 5.16
CA ARG A 59 24.64 -2.26 5.34
C ARG A 59 23.72 -1.68 4.27
N PHE A 60 22.98 -2.54 3.57
CA PHE A 60 22.04 -2.16 2.53
C PHE A 60 20.60 -2.44 2.95
N LEU A 61 19.69 -1.50 2.69
CA LEU A 61 18.26 -1.63 2.97
C LEU A 61 17.41 -0.72 2.06
N GLY A 62 16.10 -0.94 2.07
CA GLY A 62 15.13 0.00 1.51
C GLY A 62 14.79 1.09 2.53
N ILE A 63 14.65 2.33 2.06
CA ILE A 63 14.08 3.47 2.80
C ILE A 63 13.06 4.10 1.85
N HIS A 64 11.80 3.66 1.96
CA HIS A 64 10.74 4.06 1.05
C HIS A 64 9.98 5.27 1.61
N PHE A 65 10.12 6.41 0.94
CA PHE A 65 9.40 7.65 1.24
C PHE A 65 8.11 7.74 0.44
N PHE A 66 7.10 8.36 1.03
CA PHE A 66 5.83 8.63 0.36
C PHE A 66 5.80 10.05 -0.21
N ASN A 67 5.18 10.20 -1.39
CA ASN A 67 5.07 11.50 -2.07
C ASN A 67 3.93 12.35 -1.47
N PRO A 68 4.18 13.67 -1.26
CA PRO A 68 5.45 14.39 -1.35
C PRO A 68 6.36 14.11 -0.12
N ALA A 69 7.58 13.65 -0.36
CA ALA A 69 8.50 13.26 0.72
C ALA A 69 8.72 14.30 1.83
N PRO A 70 8.76 15.61 1.56
CA PRO A 70 8.86 16.60 2.63
C PRO A 70 7.66 16.65 3.57
N VAL A 71 6.45 16.33 3.06
CA VAL A 71 5.17 16.47 3.78
C VAL A 71 4.78 15.18 4.51
N MET A 72 4.94 14.03 3.82
CA MET A 72 4.51 12.74 4.36
C MET A 72 5.40 12.31 5.53
N LYS A 73 4.76 11.96 6.64
CA LYS A 73 5.47 11.57 7.87
C LYS A 73 6.01 10.14 7.84
N LEU A 74 5.37 9.25 7.09
CA LEU A 74 5.73 7.84 7.03
C LEU A 74 6.98 7.61 6.19
N VAL A 75 7.82 6.69 6.69
CA VAL A 75 8.89 6.04 5.93
C VAL A 75 8.87 4.54 6.24
N GLU A 76 8.79 3.70 5.23
CA GLU A 76 9.00 2.26 5.39
C GLU A 76 10.49 1.95 5.34
N ILE A 77 10.97 1.18 6.31
CA ILE A 77 12.35 0.69 6.42
C ILE A 77 12.32 -0.80 6.12
N ILE A 78 12.96 -1.20 5.02
CA ILE A 78 12.87 -2.54 4.49
C ILE A 78 14.25 -3.21 4.52
N PRO A 79 14.59 -3.99 5.56
CA PRO A 79 15.84 -4.73 5.59
C PRO A 79 15.86 -5.82 4.51
N SER A 80 17.01 -6.01 3.89
CA SER A 80 17.31 -7.22 3.12
C SER A 80 17.54 -8.41 4.07
N ILE A 81 17.54 -9.62 3.56
CA ILE A 81 17.92 -10.84 4.31
C ILE A 81 19.33 -10.79 4.92
N THR A 82 20.17 -9.89 4.45
CA THR A 82 21.55 -9.71 4.91
C THR A 82 21.75 -8.46 5.77
N THR A 83 20.77 -7.57 5.85
CA THR A 83 20.87 -6.31 6.62
C THR A 83 20.97 -6.62 8.12
N SER A 84 21.93 -6.01 8.81
CA SER A 84 22.04 -6.20 10.26
C SER A 84 20.98 -5.41 11.03
N ASP A 85 20.51 -5.96 12.16
CA ASP A 85 19.53 -5.31 13.03
C ASP A 85 20.02 -3.93 13.54
N GLU A 86 21.33 -3.83 13.79
CA GLU A 86 21.96 -2.57 14.20
C GLU A 86 21.73 -1.46 13.17
N ILE A 87 21.85 -1.78 11.88
CA ILE A 87 21.62 -0.81 10.79
C ILE A 87 20.15 -0.40 10.74
N VAL A 88 19.21 -1.34 10.91
CA VAL A 88 17.77 -1.06 10.95
C VAL A 88 17.46 -0.07 12.09
N GLN A 89 17.96 -0.33 13.29
CA GLN A 89 17.76 0.54 14.45
C GLN A 89 18.40 1.92 14.27
N TYR A 90 19.59 1.98 13.69
CA TYR A 90 20.25 3.24 13.37
C TYR A 90 19.44 4.08 12.39
N VAL A 91 18.98 3.47 11.28
CA VAL A 91 18.15 4.16 10.27
C VAL A 91 16.83 4.61 10.87
N ARG A 92 16.17 3.80 11.69
CA ARG A 92 14.93 4.19 12.39
C ARG A 92 15.16 5.44 13.27
N LYS A 93 16.29 5.51 13.97
CA LYS A 93 16.67 6.70 14.74
C LYS A 93 16.92 7.92 13.85
N CYS A 94 17.61 7.74 12.71
CA CYS A 94 17.80 8.82 11.73
C CYS A 94 16.49 9.36 11.20
N MET A 95 15.51 8.49 10.88
CA MET A 95 14.18 8.93 10.45
C MET A 95 13.50 9.78 11.52
N GLY A 96 13.59 9.40 12.80
CA GLY A 96 13.08 10.23 13.91
C GLY A 96 13.72 11.61 13.98
N MET A 97 15.03 11.72 13.74
CA MET A 97 15.73 13.02 13.69
C MET A 97 15.29 13.89 12.51
N TRP A 98 14.76 13.30 11.45
CA TRP A 98 14.22 14.00 10.27
C TRP A 98 12.71 14.27 10.39
N ASP A 99 12.15 14.16 11.59
CA ASP A 99 10.71 14.33 11.85
C ASP A 99 9.84 13.37 11.01
N LYS A 100 10.37 12.16 10.79
CA LYS A 100 9.66 11.04 10.11
C LYS A 100 9.38 9.91 11.10
N THR A 101 8.32 9.19 10.84
CA THR A 101 7.97 7.95 11.55
C THR A 101 8.41 6.76 10.70
N GLY A 102 9.48 6.08 11.15
CA GLY A 102 9.97 4.87 10.51
C GLY A 102 9.18 3.63 10.98
N VAL A 103 8.59 2.90 10.06
CA VAL A 103 8.00 1.57 10.29
C VAL A 103 8.87 0.51 9.63
N THR A 104 8.96 -0.69 10.20
CA THR A 104 9.78 -1.76 9.64
C THR A 104 8.90 -2.77 8.91
N ALA A 105 9.26 -3.07 7.66
CA ALA A 105 8.56 -4.03 6.81
C ALA A 105 9.52 -5.10 6.28
N LYS A 106 9.05 -6.34 6.12
CA LYS A 106 9.78 -7.35 5.35
C LYS A 106 9.89 -6.96 3.88
N ASP A 107 10.97 -7.40 3.23
CA ASP A 107 11.16 -7.32 1.77
C ASP A 107 10.16 -8.25 1.05
N THR A 108 8.94 -7.79 0.89
CA THR A 108 7.83 -8.47 0.20
C THR A 108 7.13 -7.51 -0.75
N PRO A 109 6.44 -8.00 -1.80
CA PRO A 109 5.81 -7.12 -2.78
C PRO A 109 4.85 -6.11 -2.15
N GLY A 110 5.09 -4.82 -2.46
CA GLY A 110 4.28 -3.72 -1.95
C GLY A 110 4.47 -3.38 -0.47
N PHE A 111 5.45 -3.98 0.21
CA PHE A 111 5.81 -3.78 1.62
C PHE A 111 4.57 -3.80 2.55
N ILE A 112 4.26 -2.71 3.25
CA ILE A 112 3.03 -2.59 4.05
C ILE A 112 1.95 -1.86 3.24
N VAL A 113 2.19 -0.60 2.88
CA VAL A 113 1.14 0.30 2.38
C VAL A 113 0.62 -0.11 1.00
N ASN A 114 1.52 -0.33 0.04
CA ASN A 114 1.11 -0.68 -1.33
C ASN A 114 0.41 -2.03 -1.41
N ARG A 115 0.68 -2.95 -0.49
CA ARG A 115 -0.01 -4.22 -0.34
C ARG A 115 -1.38 -4.03 0.29
N ILE A 116 -1.43 -3.48 1.52
CA ILE A 116 -2.67 -3.42 2.32
C ILE A 116 -3.70 -2.47 1.72
N ALA A 117 -3.27 -1.41 1.01
CA ALA A 117 -4.19 -0.48 0.36
C ALA A 117 -4.83 -1.01 -0.94
N ARG A 118 -4.39 -2.16 -1.49
CA ARG A 118 -4.96 -2.65 -2.76
C ARG A 118 -6.47 -2.91 -2.72
N PRO A 119 -7.05 -3.52 -1.68
CA PRO A 119 -8.49 -3.71 -1.60
C PRO A 119 -9.30 -2.41 -1.62
N PHE A 120 -8.76 -1.26 -1.15
CA PHE A 120 -9.45 0.03 -1.22
C PHE A 120 -9.84 0.39 -2.66
N TYR A 121 -8.94 0.16 -3.59
CA TYR A 121 -9.18 0.40 -5.02
C TYR A 121 -9.85 -0.80 -5.69
N GLY A 122 -9.29 -2.00 -5.47
CA GLY A 122 -9.72 -3.20 -6.17
C GLY A 122 -11.15 -3.61 -5.86
N GLU A 123 -11.58 -3.46 -4.61
CA GLU A 123 -12.95 -3.82 -4.22
C GLU A 123 -13.96 -2.73 -4.63
N ALA A 124 -13.58 -1.45 -4.56
CA ALA A 124 -14.39 -0.37 -5.10
C ALA A 124 -14.63 -0.52 -6.61
N LEU A 125 -13.57 -0.83 -7.36
CA LEU A 125 -13.65 -1.11 -8.80
C LEU A 125 -14.56 -2.32 -9.10
N ARG A 126 -14.53 -3.36 -8.26
CA ARG A 126 -15.39 -4.53 -8.43
C ARG A 126 -16.85 -4.19 -8.16
N ILE A 127 -17.18 -3.46 -7.10
CA ILE A 127 -18.53 -2.99 -6.82
C ILE A 127 -19.07 -2.19 -8.01
N TYR A 128 -18.22 -1.34 -8.60
CA TYR A 128 -18.54 -0.58 -9.80
C TYR A 128 -18.75 -1.47 -11.04
N GLU A 129 -17.84 -2.41 -11.29
CA GLU A 129 -17.94 -3.36 -12.43
C GLU A 129 -19.15 -4.29 -12.34
N GLU A 130 -19.58 -4.63 -11.13
CA GLU A 130 -20.77 -5.44 -10.85
C GLU A 130 -22.08 -4.63 -10.99
N GLY A 131 -21.99 -3.30 -11.17
CA GLY A 131 -23.15 -2.42 -11.29
C GLY A 131 -23.95 -2.25 -9.99
N ILE A 132 -23.32 -2.54 -8.85
CA ILE A 132 -23.94 -2.38 -7.52
C ILE A 132 -24.10 -0.89 -7.19
N ALA A 133 -23.07 -0.08 -7.48
CA ALA A 133 -23.10 1.36 -7.31
C ALA A 133 -22.17 2.04 -8.32
N ASP A 134 -22.45 3.30 -8.64
CA ASP A 134 -21.58 4.12 -9.44
C ASP A 134 -20.39 4.69 -8.61
N HIS A 135 -19.41 5.27 -9.29
CA HIS A 135 -18.19 5.77 -8.67
C HIS A 135 -18.45 6.92 -7.68
N VAL A 136 -19.43 7.80 -7.97
CA VAL A 136 -19.77 8.93 -7.07
C VAL A 136 -20.41 8.45 -5.78
N THR A 137 -21.26 7.43 -5.85
CA THR A 137 -21.93 6.79 -4.70
C THR A 137 -20.91 6.05 -3.83
N ILE A 138 -19.99 5.31 -4.44
CA ILE A 138 -18.94 4.60 -3.69
C ILE A 138 -18.02 5.61 -2.97
N ASP A 139 -17.60 6.66 -3.66
CA ASP A 139 -16.77 7.72 -3.07
C ASP A 139 -17.50 8.46 -1.94
N TRP A 140 -18.79 8.75 -2.12
CA TRP A 140 -19.63 9.32 -1.07
C TRP A 140 -19.67 8.41 0.17
N ALA A 141 -19.95 7.12 -0.01
CA ALA A 141 -20.03 6.18 1.10
C ALA A 141 -18.71 6.10 1.88
N MET A 142 -17.59 6.03 1.17
CA MET A 142 -16.27 5.97 1.82
C MET A 142 -15.90 7.27 2.55
N LYS A 143 -16.33 8.43 2.04
CA LYS A 143 -16.08 9.73 2.69
C LYS A 143 -17.02 9.98 3.87
N GLU A 144 -18.33 9.91 3.62
CA GLU A 144 -19.33 10.37 4.59
C GLU A 144 -19.67 9.33 5.65
N ILE A 145 -19.55 8.04 5.35
CA ILE A 145 -19.86 6.96 6.30
C ILE A 145 -18.59 6.44 6.97
N ALA A 146 -17.54 6.15 6.19
CA ALA A 146 -16.30 5.61 6.72
C ALA A 146 -15.27 6.67 7.16
N GLY A 147 -15.47 7.94 6.80
CA GLY A 147 -14.61 9.06 7.23
C GLY A 147 -13.28 9.19 6.49
N PHE A 148 -13.13 8.58 5.32
CA PHE A 148 -11.96 8.80 4.47
C PHE A 148 -11.94 10.24 3.92
N LYS A 149 -10.76 10.83 3.78
CA LYS A 149 -10.63 12.18 3.19
C LYS A 149 -10.99 12.22 1.71
N MET A 150 -10.75 11.12 1.00
CA MET A 150 -11.06 10.93 -0.42
C MET A 150 -11.61 9.54 -0.62
N GLY A 151 -12.55 9.40 -1.54
CA GLY A 151 -13.01 8.10 -2.00
C GLY A 151 -11.99 7.43 -2.94
N PRO A 152 -12.16 6.13 -3.21
CA PRO A 152 -11.21 5.37 -4.03
C PRO A 152 -11.06 5.91 -5.45
N PHE A 153 -12.12 6.36 -6.10
CA PHE A 153 -12.09 6.87 -7.47
C PHE A 153 -11.47 8.27 -7.56
N GLU A 154 -11.83 9.17 -6.62
CA GLU A 154 -11.15 10.48 -6.49
C GLU A 154 -9.66 10.31 -6.26
N LEU A 155 -9.26 9.33 -5.44
CA LEU A 155 -7.86 9.08 -5.12
C LEU A 155 -7.11 8.45 -6.30
N MET A 156 -7.73 7.53 -7.05
CA MET A 156 -7.14 6.99 -8.29
C MET A 156 -6.90 8.10 -9.32
N ASP A 157 -7.84 9.04 -9.47
CA ASP A 157 -7.69 10.17 -10.39
C ASP A 157 -6.66 11.20 -9.92
N LEU A 158 -6.46 11.35 -8.60
CA LEU A 158 -5.41 12.20 -8.04
C LEU A 158 -4.02 11.62 -8.26
N ILE A 159 -3.82 10.33 -7.98
CA ILE A 159 -2.55 9.62 -8.15
C ILE A 159 -2.19 9.48 -9.65
N GLY A 160 -3.20 9.29 -10.45
CA GLY A 160 -3.16 8.90 -11.85
C GLY A 160 -3.50 7.42 -12.01
N ASN A 161 -4.50 7.15 -12.86
CA ASN A 161 -4.97 5.78 -13.11
C ASN A 161 -3.88 4.86 -13.66
N ASP A 162 -2.94 5.40 -14.46
CA ASP A 162 -1.77 4.65 -14.95
C ASP A 162 -0.84 4.22 -13.81
N VAL A 163 -0.53 5.13 -12.89
CA VAL A 163 0.35 4.83 -11.74
C VAL A 163 -0.31 3.82 -10.82
N ASN A 164 -1.59 4.03 -10.46
CA ASN A 164 -2.31 3.11 -9.57
C ASN A 164 -2.47 1.73 -10.21
N PHE A 165 -2.76 1.66 -11.51
CA PHE A 165 -2.89 0.42 -12.27
C PHE A 165 -1.56 -0.34 -12.34
N GLU A 166 -0.44 0.36 -12.64
CA GLU A 166 0.90 -0.24 -12.68
C GLU A 166 1.31 -0.85 -11.34
N VAL A 167 1.06 -0.14 -10.23
CA VAL A 167 1.31 -0.69 -8.90
C VAL A 167 0.47 -1.94 -8.64
N THR A 168 -0.82 -1.93 -9.05
CA THR A 168 -1.69 -3.10 -8.90
C THR A 168 -1.20 -4.28 -9.73
N GLN A 169 -0.79 -4.05 -10.99
CA GLN A 169 -0.22 -5.09 -11.85
C GLN A 169 1.07 -5.68 -11.27
N THR A 170 1.95 -4.82 -10.75
CA THR A 170 3.20 -5.26 -10.14
C THR A 170 2.93 -6.13 -8.91
N VAL A 171 2.07 -5.69 -7.99
CA VAL A 171 1.69 -6.47 -6.81
C VAL A 171 1.06 -7.80 -7.23
N PHE A 172 0.11 -7.79 -8.17
CA PHE A 172 -0.55 -9.00 -8.66
C PHE A 172 0.44 -10.02 -9.24
N LYS A 173 1.39 -9.56 -10.06
CA LYS A 173 2.43 -10.40 -10.67
C LYS A 173 3.38 -10.96 -9.61
N GLU A 174 3.86 -10.11 -8.72
CA GLU A 174 4.85 -10.48 -7.70
C GLU A 174 4.25 -11.38 -6.59
N PHE A 175 2.92 -11.34 -6.37
CA PHE A 175 2.19 -12.31 -5.56
C PHE A 175 1.77 -13.58 -6.35
N TYR A 176 2.47 -13.88 -7.44
CA TYR A 176 2.21 -15.06 -8.26
C TYR A 176 0.76 -15.14 -8.73
N TYR A 177 0.18 -13.98 -9.11
CA TYR A 177 -1.19 -13.85 -9.62
C TYR A 177 -2.28 -14.18 -8.60
N ASP A 178 -2.04 -13.92 -7.32
CA ASP A 178 -3.05 -14.09 -6.27
C ASP A 178 -4.31 -13.26 -6.59
N PRO A 179 -5.49 -13.88 -6.66
CA PRO A 179 -6.74 -13.19 -7.06
C PRO A 179 -7.13 -12.01 -6.18
N ARG A 180 -6.60 -11.91 -4.96
CA ARG A 180 -6.80 -10.75 -4.07
C ARG A 180 -6.36 -9.43 -4.72
N PHE A 181 -5.33 -9.47 -5.56
CA PHE A 181 -4.73 -8.30 -6.20
C PHE A 181 -5.04 -8.18 -7.70
N LYS A 182 -6.01 -8.94 -8.22
CA LYS A 182 -6.36 -8.95 -9.64
C LYS A 182 -6.76 -7.55 -10.13
N PRO A 183 -6.08 -7.00 -11.18
CA PRO A 183 -6.41 -5.70 -11.75
C PRO A 183 -7.80 -5.64 -12.38
N SER A 184 -8.40 -4.44 -12.38
CA SER A 184 -9.69 -4.15 -13.00
C SER A 184 -9.57 -3.92 -14.51
N PHE A 185 -10.53 -4.42 -15.28
CA PHE A 185 -10.64 -4.12 -16.70
C PHE A 185 -11.08 -2.68 -16.96
N VAL A 186 -11.96 -2.12 -16.13
CA VAL A 186 -12.41 -0.73 -16.25
C VAL A 186 -11.24 0.22 -16.11
N GLN A 187 -10.43 0.08 -15.05
CA GLN A 187 -9.26 0.92 -14.87
C GLN A 187 -8.26 0.77 -16.02
N LYS A 188 -8.04 -0.48 -16.49
CA LYS A 188 -7.20 -0.72 -17.66
C LYS A 188 -7.67 0.04 -18.90
N ARG A 189 -8.98 0.04 -19.17
CA ARG A 189 -9.54 0.75 -20.33
C ARG A 189 -9.41 2.27 -20.21
N LEU A 190 -9.54 2.84 -19.01
CA LEU A 190 -9.26 4.25 -18.80
C LEU A 190 -7.80 4.59 -19.12
N VAL A 191 -6.86 3.77 -18.65
CA VAL A 191 -5.43 3.96 -18.96
C VAL A 191 -5.16 3.86 -20.47
N GLU A 192 -5.70 2.86 -21.15
CA GLU A 192 -5.56 2.68 -22.61
C GLU A 192 -6.20 3.84 -23.40
N ALA A 193 -7.26 4.45 -22.88
CA ALA A 193 -7.91 5.62 -23.47
C ALA A 193 -7.19 6.96 -23.16
N GLY A 194 -6.13 6.94 -22.34
CA GLY A 194 -5.45 8.16 -21.89
C GLY A 194 -6.22 8.96 -20.83
N PHE A 195 -7.25 8.38 -20.20
CA PHE A 195 -8.03 9.01 -19.13
C PHE A 195 -7.34 8.75 -17.78
N LEU A 196 -6.25 9.49 -17.54
CA LEU A 196 -5.34 9.21 -16.43
C LEU A 196 -5.69 9.97 -15.15
N GLY A 197 -6.84 10.63 -15.09
CA GLY A 197 -7.29 11.43 -13.96
C GLY A 197 -6.97 12.92 -14.10
N ARG A 198 -6.74 13.59 -12.97
CA ARG A 198 -6.55 15.06 -12.92
C ARG A 198 -5.47 15.57 -13.86
N LYS A 199 -4.38 14.84 -14.02
CA LYS A 199 -3.23 15.25 -14.87
C LYS A 199 -3.56 15.31 -16.37
N THR A 200 -4.61 14.64 -16.82
CA THR A 200 -5.10 14.69 -18.21
C THR A 200 -6.47 15.36 -18.32
N GLY A 201 -6.99 15.91 -17.22
CA GLY A 201 -8.31 16.53 -17.16
C GLY A 201 -9.48 15.55 -17.19
N ARG A 202 -9.24 14.24 -17.27
CA ARG A 202 -10.26 13.19 -17.29
C ARG A 202 -9.74 11.88 -16.70
N GLY A 203 -10.56 11.22 -15.91
CA GLY A 203 -10.38 9.90 -15.35
C GLY A 203 -11.73 9.25 -15.15
N PHE A 204 -12.01 8.78 -13.94
CA PHE A 204 -13.37 8.43 -13.51
C PHE A 204 -14.26 9.66 -13.48
N TYR A 205 -13.70 10.80 -13.07
CA TYR A 205 -14.32 12.11 -13.08
C TYR A 205 -13.85 12.94 -14.29
N ASN A 206 -14.67 13.97 -14.63
CA ASN A 206 -14.29 14.94 -15.65
C ASN A 206 -13.87 16.26 -14.98
N TYR A 207 -12.65 16.71 -15.23
CA TYR A 207 -12.05 17.91 -14.65
C TYR A 207 -11.99 19.09 -15.64
N ASN A 208 -12.49 18.91 -16.89
CA ASN A 208 -12.37 19.89 -17.97
C ASN A 208 -13.65 20.73 -18.20
N GLY A 209 -14.34 21.16 -17.15
CA GLY A 209 -15.45 22.11 -17.27
C GLY A 209 -16.83 21.49 -17.06
N ASP A 210 -17.91 22.10 -17.55
CA ASP A 210 -19.34 21.94 -17.21
C ASP A 210 -19.96 20.52 -17.20
N SER A 211 -19.23 19.48 -16.86
CA SER A 211 -19.82 18.17 -16.63
C SER A 211 -20.39 18.13 -15.21
N SER A 212 -21.70 18.11 -15.09
CA SER A 212 -22.33 17.60 -13.89
C SER A 212 -22.04 16.10 -13.79
N ASP A 213 -21.03 15.72 -13.00
CA ASP A 213 -20.97 14.33 -12.55
C ASP A 213 -22.32 14.00 -11.88
N ALA A 214 -22.75 12.74 -12.00
CA ALA A 214 -24.01 12.31 -11.40
C ALA A 214 -24.01 12.58 -9.89
N GLU A 215 -25.17 12.97 -9.34
CA GLU A 215 -25.30 13.04 -7.88
C GLU A 215 -25.23 11.62 -7.28
N PRO A 216 -24.51 11.45 -6.15
CA PRO A 216 -24.44 10.16 -5.51
C PRO A 216 -25.82 9.72 -4.97
N ASP A 217 -26.11 8.44 -5.06
CA ASP A 217 -27.19 7.86 -4.27
C ASP A 217 -26.75 7.84 -2.80
N LYS A 218 -27.48 8.62 -1.98
CA LYS A 218 -27.18 8.81 -0.54
C LYS A 218 -27.99 7.85 0.34
N ASP A 219 -28.47 6.74 -0.22
CA ASP A 219 -29.08 5.70 0.60
C ASP A 219 -28.08 5.13 1.59
N ARG A 220 -28.34 5.36 2.87
CA ARG A 220 -27.41 5.03 3.94
C ARG A 220 -27.18 3.52 4.07
N GLU A 221 -28.23 2.72 3.89
CA GLU A 221 -28.13 1.26 4.01
C GLU A 221 -27.22 0.68 2.92
N SER A 222 -27.41 1.13 1.67
CA SER A 222 -26.55 0.76 0.53
C SER A 222 -25.12 1.24 0.75
N GLY A 223 -24.93 2.46 1.23
CA GLY A 223 -23.62 3.00 1.56
C GLY A 223 -22.89 2.20 2.65
N GLU A 224 -23.59 1.79 3.72
CA GLU A 224 -23.01 0.95 4.78
C GLU A 224 -22.61 -0.44 4.24
N LYS A 225 -23.35 -1.03 3.32
CA LYS A 225 -22.97 -2.30 2.65
C LYS A 225 -21.66 -2.15 1.85
N ILE A 226 -21.52 -1.05 1.10
CA ILE A 226 -20.31 -0.72 0.35
C ILE A 226 -19.10 -0.57 1.29
N VAL A 227 -19.26 0.24 2.34
CA VAL A 227 -18.21 0.49 3.34
C VAL A 227 -17.78 -0.81 4.02
N ASN A 228 -18.74 -1.60 4.50
CA ASN A 228 -18.46 -2.84 5.23
C ASN A 228 -17.70 -3.85 4.34
N ARG A 229 -18.05 -3.95 3.05
CA ARG A 229 -17.37 -4.82 2.10
C ARG A 229 -15.92 -4.39 1.88
N ILE A 230 -15.67 -3.11 1.64
CA ILE A 230 -14.30 -2.58 1.43
C ILE A 230 -13.48 -2.68 2.71
N LEU A 231 -14.03 -2.29 3.87
CA LEU A 231 -13.32 -2.37 5.15
C LEU A 231 -12.99 -3.80 5.55
N ALA A 232 -13.91 -4.76 5.37
CA ALA A 232 -13.63 -6.15 5.68
C ALA A 232 -12.44 -6.69 4.88
N MET A 233 -12.34 -6.34 3.59
CA MET A 233 -11.22 -6.70 2.74
C MET A 233 -9.91 -6.05 3.19
N LEU A 234 -9.95 -4.77 3.57
CA LEU A 234 -8.76 -4.05 4.08
C LEU A 234 -8.27 -4.64 5.41
N ILE A 235 -9.18 -4.91 6.34
CA ILE A 235 -8.85 -5.49 7.64
C ILE A 235 -8.31 -6.91 7.45
N ASN A 236 -8.93 -7.71 6.58
CA ASN A 236 -8.44 -9.06 6.27
C ASN A 236 -7.03 -9.05 5.68
N GLU A 237 -6.68 -8.07 4.84
CA GLU A 237 -5.33 -7.93 4.29
C GLU A 237 -4.32 -7.44 5.35
N ALA A 238 -4.74 -6.57 6.28
CA ALA A 238 -3.92 -6.18 7.42
C ALA A 238 -3.65 -7.37 8.36
N CYS A 239 -4.68 -8.22 8.61
CA CYS A 239 -4.51 -9.49 9.32
C CYS A 239 -3.52 -10.42 8.61
N ASP A 240 -3.56 -10.49 7.28
CA ASP A 240 -2.64 -11.33 6.50
C ASP A 240 -1.20 -10.80 6.60
N ALA A 241 -1.00 -9.49 6.54
CA ALA A 241 0.30 -8.88 6.73
C ALA A 241 0.88 -9.19 8.12
N LEU A 242 0.06 -9.12 9.19
CA LEU A 242 0.46 -9.49 10.53
C LEU A 242 0.76 -11.00 10.65
N TYR A 243 -0.13 -11.85 10.11
CA TYR A 243 0.03 -13.31 10.12
C TYR A 243 1.32 -13.78 9.45
N MET A 244 1.68 -13.15 8.33
CA MET A 244 2.91 -13.42 7.59
C MET A 244 4.14 -12.73 8.20
N ASN A 245 3.99 -12.07 9.34
CA ASN A 245 5.04 -11.29 10.01
C ASN A 245 5.71 -10.28 9.06
N ILE A 246 4.92 -9.58 8.26
CA ILE A 246 5.44 -8.52 7.37
C ILE A 246 5.86 -7.30 8.18
N ALA A 247 5.06 -6.95 9.19
CA ALA A 247 5.35 -5.90 10.17
C ALA A 247 4.65 -6.19 11.51
N SER A 248 4.97 -5.42 12.56
CA SER A 248 4.22 -5.44 13.81
C SER A 248 2.82 -4.82 13.63
N LYS A 249 1.89 -5.13 14.53
CA LYS A 249 0.53 -4.55 14.48
C LYS A 249 0.56 -3.03 14.56
N GLU A 250 1.45 -2.48 15.37
CA GLU A 250 1.66 -1.05 15.51
C GLU A 250 2.19 -0.42 14.23
N ASP A 251 3.20 -1.03 13.60
CA ASP A 251 3.77 -0.54 12.35
C ASP A 251 2.77 -0.65 11.19
N ILE A 252 1.90 -1.68 11.14
CA ILE A 252 0.81 -1.80 10.17
C ILE A 252 -0.18 -0.64 10.31
N ASP A 253 -0.68 -0.40 11.52
CA ASP A 253 -1.67 0.66 11.75
C ASP A 253 -1.10 2.06 11.53
N LEU A 254 0.16 2.31 11.95
CA LEU A 254 0.88 3.55 11.66
C LEU A 254 1.09 3.75 10.15
N ALA A 255 1.45 2.69 9.43
CA ALA A 255 1.66 2.77 7.99
C ALA A 255 0.39 3.22 7.25
N MET A 256 -0.77 2.69 7.62
CA MET A 256 -2.03 3.05 6.96
C MET A 256 -2.52 4.46 7.33
N THR A 257 -2.33 4.88 8.57
CA THR A 257 -2.75 6.23 9.01
C THR A 257 -1.82 7.33 8.51
N LEU A 258 -0.50 7.12 8.54
CA LEU A 258 0.49 8.15 8.18
C LEU A 258 0.91 8.11 6.70
N GLY A 259 0.78 6.95 6.03
CA GLY A 259 1.20 6.76 4.64
C GLY A 259 0.10 7.05 3.62
N VAL A 260 -1.16 6.73 3.95
CA VAL A 260 -2.31 6.91 3.05
C VAL A 260 -3.48 7.64 3.70
N ASN A 261 -3.24 8.28 4.86
CA ASN A 261 -4.22 9.09 5.59
C ASN A 261 -5.54 8.37 5.89
N TYR A 262 -5.51 7.09 6.19
CA TYR A 262 -6.69 6.38 6.64
C TYR A 262 -7.16 6.95 7.98
N PRO A 263 -8.46 7.03 8.23
CA PRO A 263 -8.99 7.64 9.45
C PRO A 263 -8.56 6.90 10.72
N LYS A 264 -8.30 5.59 10.61
CA LYS A 264 -7.87 4.73 11.71
C LYS A 264 -6.89 3.66 11.23
N GLY A 265 -6.09 3.10 12.14
CA GLY A 265 -5.36 1.88 11.91
C GLY A 265 -6.32 0.72 11.67
N LEU A 266 -6.04 -0.13 10.70
CA LEU A 266 -6.99 -1.15 10.23
C LEU A 266 -7.22 -2.27 11.26
N LEU A 267 -6.17 -2.67 11.99
CA LEU A 267 -6.30 -3.69 13.04
C LEU A 267 -7.11 -3.16 14.22
N LYS A 268 -6.82 -1.93 14.65
CA LYS A 268 -7.62 -1.24 15.66
C LYS A 268 -9.06 -1.03 15.22
N TRP A 269 -9.27 -0.69 13.94
CA TRP A 269 -10.61 -0.54 13.38
C TRP A 269 -11.38 -1.87 13.37
N GLY A 270 -10.69 -2.98 13.07
CA GLY A 270 -11.25 -4.32 13.18
C GLY A 270 -11.76 -4.64 14.59
N ASP A 271 -10.98 -4.31 15.62
CA ASP A 271 -11.39 -4.48 17.01
C ASP A 271 -12.63 -3.64 17.37
N GLU A 272 -12.69 -2.39 16.86
CA GLU A 272 -13.84 -1.49 17.11
C GLU A 272 -15.14 -1.93 16.41
N ILE A 273 -15.04 -2.51 15.20
CA ILE A 273 -16.19 -3.07 14.46
C ILE A 273 -16.67 -4.37 15.10
N GLY A 274 -15.73 -5.15 15.63
CA GLY A 274 -15.89 -6.54 16.07
C GLY A 274 -15.35 -7.50 14.99
N LEU A 275 -14.33 -8.28 15.37
CA LEU A 275 -13.67 -9.22 14.45
C LEU A 275 -14.61 -10.33 13.97
N ASP A 276 -15.61 -10.70 14.75
CA ASP A 276 -16.71 -11.60 14.39
C ASP A 276 -17.48 -11.06 13.17
N LYS A 277 -17.86 -9.78 13.17
CA LYS A 277 -18.57 -9.15 12.04
C LYS A 277 -17.71 -9.06 10.80
N VAL A 278 -16.41 -8.79 10.96
CA VAL A 278 -15.46 -8.79 9.83
C VAL A 278 -15.33 -10.20 9.24
N LEU A 279 -15.23 -11.22 10.10
CA LEU A 279 -15.17 -12.62 9.68
C LEU A 279 -16.46 -13.07 8.99
N ASP A 280 -17.61 -12.68 9.50
CA ASP A 280 -18.92 -13.00 8.92
C ASP A 280 -19.05 -12.37 7.53
N MET A 281 -18.68 -11.10 7.36
CA MET A 281 -18.69 -10.43 6.06
C MET A 281 -17.77 -11.15 5.05
N MET A 282 -16.53 -11.46 5.44
CA MET A 282 -15.59 -12.17 4.57
C MET A 282 -16.10 -13.56 4.19
N SER A 283 -16.69 -14.27 5.15
CA SER A 283 -17.25 -15.62 4.93
C SER A 283 -18.47 -15.57 4.00
N HIS A 284 -19.33 -14.58 4.16
CA HIS A 284 -20.49 -14.36 3.28
C HIS A 284 -20.04 -14.11 1.83
N LEU A 285 -19.09 -13.16 1.64
CA LEU A 285 -18.53 -12.88 0.31
C LEU A 285 -17.87 -14.12 -0.31
N GLN A 286 -17.13 -14.91 0.48
CA GLN A 286 -16.51 -16.14 -0.01
C GLN A 286 -17.54 -17.19 -0.45
N VAL A 287 -18.64 -17.33 0.27
CA VAL A 287 -19.73 -18.26 -0.08
C VAL A 287 -20.45 -17.80 -1.34
N GLU A 288 -20.72 -16.51 -1.47
CA GLU A 288 -21.43 -15.92 -2.60
C GLU A 288 -20.60 -15.98 -3.90
N TYR A 289 -19.36 -15.49 -3.84
CA TYR A 289 -18.50 -15.39 -5.03
C TYR A 289 -17.71 -16.66 -5.32
N ARG A 290 -17.44 -17.50 -4.30
CA ARG A 290 -16.57 -18.70 -4.37
C ARG A 290 -15.18 -18.39 -4.93
N GLU A 291 -14.68 -17.19 -4.63
CA GLU A 291 -13.36 -16.74 -5.04
C GLU A 291 -12.40 -16.68 -3.84
N ASP A 292 -11.16 -17.12 -4.03
CA ASP A 292 -10.11 -17.07 -3.01
C ASP A 292 -9.76 -15.66 -2.55
N ARG A 293 -10.09 -14.63 -3.33
CA ARG A 293 -9.91 -13.24 -2.91
C ARG A 293 -10.63 -12.91 -1.61
N TYR A 294 -11.75 -13.57 -1.33
CA TYR A 294 -12.58 -13.35 -0.15
C TYR A 294 -12.29 -14.34 0.98
N ARG A 295 -11.25 -15.15 0.83
CA ARG A 295 -10.86 -16.11 1.88
C ARG A 295 -10.49 -15.39 3.17
N PRO A 296 -11.22 -15.63 4.29
CA PRO A 296 -10.85 -15.08 5.58
C PRO A 296 -9.49 -15.57 6.03
N ASN A 297 -8.65 -14.64 6.52
CA ASN A 297 -7.31 -14.96 7.00
C ASN A 297 -7.34 -15.93 8.20
N PRO A 298 -6.40 -16.89 8.30
CA PRO A 298 -6.34 -17.80 9.45
C PRO A 298 -6.20 -17.11 10.81
N LEU A 299 -5.46 -15.98 10.88
CA LEU A 299 -5.33 -15.20 12.11
C LEU A 299 -6.67 -14.63 12.56
N LEU A 300 -7.43 -14.01 11.64
CA LEU A 300 -8.77 -13.48 11.92
C LEU A 300 -9.69 -14.57 12.47
N LYS A 301 -9.73 -15.75 11.82
CA LYS A 301 -10.50 -16.92 12.29
C LYS A 301 -10.10 -17.38 13.68
N ASN A 302 -8.79 -17.43 13.97
CA ASN A 302 -8.29 -17.86 15.26
C ASN A 302 -8.63 -16.85 16.36
N MET A 303 -8.48 -15.55 16.08
CA MET A 303 -8.79 -14.51 17.05
C MET A 303 -10.28 -14.50 17.42
N VAL A 304 -11.17 -14.63 16.44
CA VAL A 304 -12.62 -14.74 16.72
C VAL A 304 -12.94 -16.00 17.55
N ARG A 305 -12.36 -17.16 17.19
CA ARG A 305 -12.58 -18.40 17.95
C ARG A 305 -12.07 -18.32 19.39
N GLU A 306 -11.00 -17.55 19.63
CA GLU A 306 -10.36 -17.39 20.93
C GLU A 306 -10.84 -16.14 21.68
N GLU A 307 -11.83 -15.42 21.14
CA GLU A 307 -12.38 -14.16 21.69
C GLU A 307 -11.29 -13.11 21.98
N LYS A 308 -10.27 -13.02 21.11
CA LYS A 308 -9.15 -12.10 21.23
C LYS A 308 -9.31 -10.88 20.33
N THR A 309 -8.67 -9.78 20.75
CA THR A 309 -8.51 -8.54 19.98
C THR A 309 -7.03 -8.29 19.68
N PHE A 310 -6.73 -7.36 18.76
CA PHE A 310 -5.35 -6.95 18.46
C PHE A 310 -4.78 -6.06 19.57
N TYR A 311 -5.64 -5.23 20.19
CA TYR A 311 -5.28 -4.27 21.23
C TYR A 311 -6.07 -4.47 22.52
#